data_0f83080aca836555bb338e35846d3fbb
#
_entry.id   0f83080aca836555bb338e35846d3fbb
#
_cell.length_a   1.000
_cell.length_b   1.000
_cell.length_c   1.000
_cell.angle_alpha   90.00
_cell.angle_beta   90.00
_cell.angle_gamma   90.00
#
_symmetry.space_group_name_H-M   'P 1'
#
loop_
_entity.id
_entity.type
_entity.pdbx_description
1 polymer ?
#
loop_
_entity_poly.entity_id
_entity_poly.type
_entity_poly.pdbx_seq_one_letter_code
_entity_poly.pdbx_strand_id
1 'polypeptide(L)'
;MNQIIEEKLKLLPSSPGVYKMFNAAGEVIYVGKAISLKNRVRQYFQSSKNHPPKVTAMVRQIADFEYIRVANETEAFSLESNLIKEFKPKYNILLKDDKHFPYIRVDLRQDFPRLEVVRRVKKDGAKYLGPFLSGLLLRDGLALVREQYPIRQCKKDIARMIARRERPCLMYHIGKCCAPCSGDVSREEYHKLIDEVISFLSGNTSDILRSLNEQMTAAAEAMDFEKA
;
A
#
# COMPACT_ATOMS: atom_id res chain seq x y z
N MET A 1 20.50 32.70 -9.54
CA MET A 1 19.29 31.93 -9.14
C MET A 1 18.11 32.78 -9.55
N ASN A 2 17.01 32.19 -10.03
CA ASN A 2 15.83 32.98 -10.45
C ASN A 2 15.14 33.54 -9.20
N GLN A 3 14.73 34.81 -9.22
CA GLN A 3 14.08 35.52 -8.10
C GLN A 3 12.82 34.77 -7.59
N ILE A 4 12.06 34.15 -8.51
CA ILE A 4 10.89 33.33 -8.20
C ILE A 4 11.26 32.12 -7.30
N ILE A 5 12.38 31.45 -7.62
CA ILE A 5 12.85 30.31 -6.83
C ILE A 5 13.28 30.78 -5.43
N GLU A 6 13.96 31.90 -5.31
CA GLU A 6 14.40 32.45 -4.02
C GLU A 6 13.23 32.78 -3.09
N GLU A 7 12.17 33.37 -3.61
CA GLU A 7 10.95 33.67 -2.85
C GLU A 7 10.26 32.38 -2.41
N LYS A 8 10.07 31.41 -3.32
CA LYS A 8 9.46 30.12 -3.00
C LYS A 8 10.28 29.31 -1.96
N LEU A 9 11.61 29.39 -2.00
CA LEU A 9 12.48 28.72 -1.02
C LEU A 9 12.29 29.27 0.41
N LYS A 10 11.94 30.56 0.57
CA LYS A 10 11.66 31.15 1.89
C LYS A 10 10.37 30.59 2.50
N LEU A 11 9.39 30.28 1.67
CA LEU A 11 8.04 29.83 2.07
C LEU A 11 7.95 28.30 2.31
N LEU A 12 9.03 27.54 2.05
CA LEU A 12 9.02 26.09 2.21
C LEU A 12 8.79 25.66 3.65
N PRO A 13 7.80 24.78 3.91
CA PRO A 13 7.54 24.23 5.24
C PRO A 13 8.57 23.14 5.62
N SER A 14 8.73 22.94 6.94
CA SER A 14 9.55 21.84 7.48
C SER A 14 8.77 20.53 7.62
N SER A 15 7.63 20.38 6.95
CA SER A 15 6.80 19.18 6.95
C SER A 15 7.20 18.18 5.88
N PRO A 16 6.77 16.90 6.02
CA PRO A 16 6.89 15.90 4.96
C PRO A 16 6.13 16.33 3.70
N GLY A 17 6.62 15.90 2.54
CA GLY A 17 5.97 16.20 1.27
C GLY A 17 6.72 15.70 0.05
N VAL A 18 6.13 15.99 -1.10
CA VAL A 18 6.68 15.71 -2.42
C VAL A 18 6.86 17.02 -3.16
N TYR A 19 7.94 17.15 -3.93
CA TYR A 19 8.21 18.30 -4.75
C TYR A 19 8.43 17.91 -6.22
N LYS A 20 7.97 18.77 -7.12
CA LYS A 20 8.12 18.66 -8.58
C LYS A 20 9.00 19.80 -9.05
N MET A 21 9.99 19.52 -9.88
CA MET A 21 10.85 20.52 -10.50
C MET A 21 10.53 20.63 -11.97
N PHE A 22 10.40 21.87 -12.46
CA PHE A 22 10.01 22.19 -13.81
C PHE A 22 11.17 22.85 -14.58
N ASN A 23 11.25 22.59 -15.87
CA ASN A 23 12.12 23.33 -16.79
C ASN A 23 11.43 24.63 -17.29
N ALA A 24 12.14 25.39 -18.13
CA ALA A 24 11.60 26.61 -18.71
C ALA A 24 10.39 26.40 -19.64
N ALA A 25 10.19 25.19 -20.14
CA ALA A 25 9.01 24.81 -20.94
C ALA A 25 7.81 24.38 -20.08
N GLY A 26 7.92 24.38 -18.74
CA GLY A 26 6.86 23.93 -17.84
C GLY A 26 6.75 22.41 -17.71
N GLU A 27 7.71 21.65 -18.23
CA GLU A 27 7.72 20.20 -18.12
C GLU A 27 8.31 19.75 -16.78
N VAL A 28 7.72 18.72 -16.16
CA VAL A 28 8.23 18.10 -14.93
C VAL A 28 9.49 17.31 -15.27
N ILE A 29 10.65 17.78 -14.81
CA ILE A 29 11.95 17.14 -15.06
C ILE A 29 12.42 16.25 -13.90
N TYR A 30 11.90 16.47 -12.69
CA TYR A 30 12.22 15.69 -11.50
C TYR A 30 11.08 15.74 -10.48
N VAL A 31 10.84 14.63 -9.81
CA VAL A 31 9.96 14.50 -8.65
C VAL A 31 10.77 13.90 -7.50
N GLY A 32 10.58 14.38 -6.28
CA GLY A 32 11.27 13.82 -5.12
C GLY A 32 10.47 13.98 -3.84
N LYS A 33 10.66 13.06 -2.90
CA LYS A 33 10.09 13.13 -1.56
C LYS A 33 11.04 13.78 -0.55
N ALA A 34 10.48 14.28 0.53
CA ALA A 34 11.23 14.84 1.65
C ALA A 34 10.50 14.59 2.98
N ILE A 35 11.24 14.31 4.05
CA ILE A 35 10.76 14.38 5.44
C ILE A 35 10.62 15.85 5.85
N SER A 36 11.51 16.72 5.35
CA SER A 36 11.45 18.16 5.49
C SER A 36 11.67 18.80 4.12
N LEU A 37 10.59 19.31 3.52
CA LEU A 37 10.62 20.01 2.22
C LEU A 37 11.63 21.14 2.22
N LYS A 38 11.66 21.95 3.30
CA LYS A 38 12.58 23.08 3.46
C LYS A 38 14.04 22.65 3.33
N ASN A 39 14.44 21.63 4.06
CA ASN A 39 15.84 21.19 4.06
C ASN A 39 16.21 20.54 2.73
N ARG A 40 15.34 19.67 2.22
CA ARG A 40 15.63 18.88 1.01
C ARG A 40 15.69 19.71 -0.25
N VAL A 41 14.71 20.58 -0.46
CA VAL A 41 14.66 21.41 -1.68
C VAL A 41 15.79 22.44 -1.70
N ARG A 42 16.08 23.07 -0.54
CA ARG A 42 17.19 24.04 -0.44
C ARG A 42 18.54 23.44 -0.80
N GLN A 43 18.80 22.17 -0.50
CA GLN A 43 20.07 21.50 -0.81
C GLN A 43 20.42 21.54 -2.30
N TYR A 44 19.43 21.54 -3.21
CA TYR A 44 19.70 21.64 -4.65
C TYR A 44 20.20 23.00 -5.08
N PHE A 45 19.84 24.05 -4.36
CA PHE A 45 20.16 25.45 -4.71
C PHE A 45 21.33 26.03 -3.89
N GLN A 46 21.83 25.29 -2.92
CA GLN A 46 23.06 25.66 -2.21
C GLN A 46 24.27 25.38 -3.11
N SER A 47 25.23 26.34 -3.12
CA SER A 47 26.49 26.20 -3.89
C SER A 47 27.38 25.12 -3.29
N SER A 48 27.02 23.84 -3.45
CA SER A 48 27.85 22.74 -3.04
C SER A 48 28.64 22.25 -4.23
N LYS A 49 29.97 22.31 -4.14
CA LYS A 49 30.91 21.75 -5.11
C LYS A 49 30.81 20.24 -5.27
N ASN A 50 29.90 19.58 -4.53
CA ASN A 50 29.81 18.12 -4.38
C ASN A 50 28.54 17.49 -4.98
N HIS A 51 27.81 18.18 -5.85
CA HIS A 51 26.70 17.55 -6.55
C HIS A 51 27.21 16.59 -7.63
N PRO A 52 26.68 15.35 -7.71
CA PRO A 52 26.97 14.48 -8.85
C PRO A 52 26.66 15.17 -10.18
N PRO A 53 27.40 14.87 -11.26
CA PRO A 53 27.24 15.53 -12.56
C PRO A 53 25.79 15.57 -13.06
N LYS A 54 25.03 14.53 -12.80
CA LYS A 54 23.62 14.44 -13.16
C LYS A 54 22.74 15.45 -12.40
N VAL A 55 22.97 15.61 -11.10
CA VAL A 55 22.22 16.57 -10.26
C VAL A 55 22.57 17.99 -10.70
N THR A 56 23.84 18.27 -10.99
CA THR A 56 24.29 19.56 -11.53
C THR A 56 23.60 19.88 -12.86
N ALA A 57 23.52 18.91 -13.77
CA ALA A 57 22.82 19.08 -15.04
C ALA A 57 21.31 19.32 -14.86
N MET A 58 20.68 18.65 -13.89
CA MET A 58 19.29 18.85 -13.52
C MET A 58 19.06 20.28 -12.97
N VAL A 59 19.84 20.68 -11.98
CA VAL A 59 19.71 21.97 -11.30
C VAL A 59 19.82 23.14 -12.29
N ARG A 60 20.68 23.04 -13.30
CA ARG A 60 20.80 24.05 -14.37
C ARG A 60 19.54 24.21 -15.22
N GLN A 61 18.68 23.20 -15.29
CA GLN A 61 17.44 23.21 -16.07
C GLN A 61 16.22 23.61 -15.24
N ILE A 62 16.34 23.71 -13.92
CA ILE A 62 15.21 24.08 -13.06
C ILE A 62 14.87 25.55 -13.26
N ALA A 63 13.67 25.82 -13.75
CA ALA A 63 13.10 27.15 -13.89
C ALA A 63 12.10 27.46 -12.76
N ASP A 64 11.41 26.43 -12.24
CA ASP A 64 10.45 26.55 -11.15
C ASP A 64 10.32 25.24 -10.37
N PHE A 65 9.64 25.29 -9.21
CA PHE A 65 9.26 24.11 -8.46
C PHE A 65 7.92 24.30 -7.75
N GLU A 66 7.22 23.18 -7.52
CA GLU A 66 6.02 23.08 -6.70
C GLU A 66 6.21 22.02 -5.63
N TYR A 67 5.42 22.09 -4.56
CA TYR A 67 5.42 21.07 -3.52
C TYR A 67 4.01 20.74 -3.06
N ILE A 68 3.82 19.50 -2.58
CA ILE A 68 2.59 19.00 -1.98
C ILE A 68 2.95 18.53 -0.58
N ARG A 69 2.28 19.06 0.44
CA ARG A 69 2.44 18.60 1.84
C ARG A 69 1.64 17.33 2.05
N VAL A 70 2.18 16.43 2.86
CA VAL A 70 1.52 15.18 3.26
C VAL A 70 1.67 14.98 4.76
N ALA A 71 0.89 14.07 5.33
CA ALA A 71 0.86 13.83 6.77
C ALA A 71 2.13 13.13 7.29
N ASN A 72 2.71 12.22 6.48
CA ASN A 72 3.84 11.39 6.89
C ASN A 72 4.73 10.99 5.69
N GLU A 73 5.87 10.35 6.01
CA GLU A 73 6.83 9.90 4.98
C GLU A 73 6.26 8.79 4.08
N THR A 74 5.40 7.94 4.60
CA THR A 74 4.76 6.86 3.85
C THR A 74 3.87 7.41 2.75
N GLU A 75 3.09 8.43 3.07
CA GLU A 75 2.24 9.13 2.12
C GLU A 75 3.08 9.89 1.08
N ALA A 76 4.18 10.56 1.51
CA ALA A 76 5.13 11.20 0.61
C ALA A 76 5.71 10.21 -0.41
N PHE A 77 6.06 9.01 0.02
CA PHE A 77 6.61 7.97 -0.84
C PHE A 77 5.58 7.46 -1.87
N SER A 78 4.34 7.23 -1.43
CA SER A 78 3.25 6.81 -2.33
C SER A 78 2.98 7.86 -3.41
N LEU A 79 2.89 9.11 -2.99
CA LEU A 79 2.64 10.25 -3.89
C LEU A 79 3.80 10.45 -4.88
N GLU A 80 5.06 10.40 -4.42
CA GLU A 80 6.25 10.46 -5.28
C GLU A 80 6.19 9.40 -6.38
N SER A 81 5.92 8.15 -5.99
CA SER A 81 5.82 7.02 -6.93
C SER A 81 4.74 7.23 -7.99
N ASN A 82 3.57 7.74 -7.60
CA ASN A 82 2.47 7.99 -8.51
C ASN A 82 2.81 9.12 -9.49
N LEU A 83 3.37 10.22 -9.00
CA LEU A 83 3.77 11.36 -9.83
C LEU A 83 4.90 10.99 -10.80
N ILE A 84 5.86 10.14 -10.39
CA ILE A 84 6.91 9.66 -11.30
C ILE A 84 6.33 8.80 -12.42
N LYS A 85 5.33 7.94 -12.12
CA LYS A 85 4.65 7.12 -13.13
C LYS A 85 3.83 7.98 -14.10
N GLU A 86 3.19 9.02 -13.61
CA GLU A 86 2.37 9.95 -14.38
C GLU A 86 3.23 10.80 -15.32
N PHE A 87 4.20 11.51 -14.75
CA PHE A 87 5.01 12.49 -15.50
C PHE A 87 6.24 11.89 -16.19
N LYS A 88 6.71 10.70 -15.77
CA LYS A 88 7.92 10.02 -16.29
C LYS A 88 9.13 10.95 -16.40
N PRO A 89 9.51 11.70 -15.35
CA PRO A 89 10.47 12.78 -15.43
C PRO A 89 11.84 12.29 -15.89
N LYS A 90 12.54 13.13 -16.66
CA LYS A 90 13.83 12.81 -17.28
C LYS A 90 14.90 12.40 -16.26
N TYR A 91 14.92 13.03 -15.09
CA TYR A 91 15.96 12.84 -14.08
C TYR A 91 15.64 11.80 -13.00
N ASN A 92 14.42 11.23 -12.98
CA ASN A 92 14.07 10.11 -12.09
C ASN A 92 14.48 8.77 -12.71
N ILE A 93 15.71 8.31 -12.47
CA ILE A 93 16.22 7.05 -13.09
C ILE A 93 15.76 5.82 -12.34
N LEU A 94 15.77 5.84 -11.00
CA LEU A 94 15.58 4.63 -10.17
C LEU A 94 14.14 4.11 -10.11
N LEU A 95 13.15 4.96 -10.39
CA LEU A 95 11.74 4.54 -10.40
C LEU A 95 11.18 4.32 -11.81
N LYS A 96 12.02 4.45 -12.85
CA LYS A 96 11.74 3.94 -14.19
C LYS A 96 11.92 2.42 -14.27
N ASP A 97 12.63 1.84 -13.31
CA ASP A 97 12.74 0.40 -13.19
C ASP A 97 11.38 -0.14 -12.73
N ASP A 98 10.88 -1.13 -13.45
CA ASP A 98 9.53 -1.71 -13.40
C ASP A 98 9.27 -2.51 -12.09
N LYS A 99 9.92 -2.15 -11.00
CA LYS A 99 9.67 -2.70 -9.67
C LYS A 99 8.34 -2.18 -9.16
N HIS A 100 7.28 -2.79 -9.68
CA HIS A 100 5.93 -2.54 -9.23
C HIS A 100 5.81 -2.88 -7.75
N PHE A 101 5.31 -1.94 -6.96
CA PHE A 101 4.93 -2.24 -5.58
C PHE A 101 3.95 -3.42 -5.56
N PRO A 102 4.04 -4.29 -4.56
CA PRO A 102 3.11 -5.37 -4.43
C PRO A 102 1.69 -4.85 -4.11
N TYR A 103 0.72 -5.54 -4.68
CA TYR A 103 -0.71 -5.39 -4.41
C TYR A 103 -1.24 -6.72 -3.89
N ILE A 104 -2.32 -6.68 -3.13
CA ILE A 104 -3.13 -7.86 -2.83
C ILE A 104 -4.29 -7.86 -3.82
N ARG A 105 -4.38 -8.90 -4.65
CA ARG A 105 -5.48 -9.16 -5.57
C ARG A 105 -6.48 -10.10 -4.92
N VAL A 106 -7.77 -9.74 -4.98
CA VAL A 106 -8.88 -10.57 -4.52
C VAL A 106 -9.92 -10.64 -5.63
N ASP A 107 -10.18 -11.84 -6.15
CA ASP A 107 -11.16 -12.04 -7.21
C ASP A 107 -12.52 -12.43 -6.62
N LEU A 108 -13.36 -11.43 -6.32
CA LEU A 108 -14.66 -11.60 -5.68
C LEU A 108 -15.71 -12.34 -6.55
N ARG A 109 -15.39 -12.65 -7.81
CA ARG A 109 -16.27 -13.46 -8.67
C ARG A 109 -16.16 -14.94 -8.36
N GLN A 110 -15.07 -15.36 -7.72
CA GLN A 110 -14.90 -16.73 -7.25
C GLN A 110 -15.79 -16.96 -6.02
N ASP A 111 -16.35 -18.15 -5.90
CA ASP A 111 -17.17 -18.51 -4.73
C ASP A 111 -16.35 -18.45 -3.43
N PHE A 112 -15.10 -18.85 -3.49
CA PHE A 112 -14.17 -18.84 -2.36
C PHE A 112 -12.86 -18.15 -2.78
N PRO A 113 -12.83 -16.80 -2.87
CA PRO A 113 -11.62 -16.08 -3.26
C PRO A 113 -10.48 -16.25 -2.24
N ARG A 114 -9.26 -16.06 -2.71
CA ARG A 114 -8.07 -16.04 -1.87
C ARG A 114 -7.29 -14.76 -2.08
N LEU A 115 -6.45 -14.40 -1.12
CA LEU A 115 -5.53 -13.28 -1.26
C LEU A 115 -4.32 -13.69 -2.11
N GLU A 116 -4.04 -12.93 -3.16
CA GLU A 116 -2.91 -13.13 -4.05
C GLU A 116 -2.00 -11.91 -4.04
N VAL A 117 -0.72 -12.10 -3.72
CA VAL A 117 0.26 -11.02 -3.86
C VAL A 117 0.68 -10.93 -5.32
N VAL A 118 0.43 -9.79 -5.93
CA VAL A 118 0.76 -9.51 -7.33
C VAL A 118 1.52 -8.20 -7.44
N ARG A 119 2.32 -8.04 -8.49
CA ARG A 119 3.08 -6.80 -8.74
C ARG A 119 2.50 -5.95 -9.87
N ARG A 120 1.52 -6.47 -10.60
CA ARG A 120 0.87 -5.75 -11.70
C ARG A 120 -0.64 -5.78 -11.53
N VAL A 121 -1.26 -4.62 -11.62
CA VAL A 121 -2.71 -4.50 -11.67
C VAL A 121 -3.17 -4.81 -13.09
N LYS A 122 -4.17 -5.69 -13.22
CA LYS A 122 -4.79 -6.03 -14.49
C LYS A 122 -6.22 -5.49 -14.52
N LYS A 123 -6.74 -5.22 -15.71
CA LYS A 123 -8.15 -4.88 -15.90
C LYS A 123 -8.99 -6.16 -16.02
N ASP A 124 -9.01 -6.95 -14.94
CA ASP A 124 -9.66 -8.27 -14.90
C ASP A 124 -10.90 -8.32 -13.98
N GLY A 125 -11.35 -7.16 -13.49
CA GLY A 125 -12.52 -7.07 -12.60
C GLY A 125 -12.28 -7.56 -11.16
N ALA A 126 -11.05 -7.97 -10.81
CA ALA A 126 -10.69 -8.30 -9.45
C ALA A 126 -10.45 -7.02 -8.62
N LYS A 127 -10.62 -7.10 -7.30
CA LYS A 127 -10.29 -6.01 -6.37
C LYS A 127 -8.78 -6.04 -6.08
N TYR A 128 -8.15 -4.87 -6.13
CA TYR A 128 -6.73 -4.69 -5.84
C TYR A 128 -6.57 -3.75 -4.65
N LEU A 129 -5.87 -4.20 -3.63
CA LEU A 129 -5.53 -3.42 -2.44
C LEU A 129 -4.06 -3.02 -2.49
N GLY A 130 -3.73 -1.80 -2.13
CA GLY A 130 -2.36 -1.26 -2.21
C GLY A 130 -2.28 -0.04 -3.14
N PRO A 131 -1.09 0.41 -3.54
CA PRO A 131 0.21 -0.28 -3.45
C PRO A 131 0.77 -0.36 -2.01
N PHE A 132 1.37 -1.50 -1.66
CA PHE A 132 2.09 -1.64 -0.40
C PHE A 132 3.55 -1.24 -0.59
N LEU A 133 4.02 -0.27 0.19
CA LEU A 133 5.33 0.36 0.01
C LEU A 133 6.50 -0.54 0.42
N SER A 134 6.25 -1.49 1.31
CA SER A 134 7.23 -2.45 1.80
C SER A 134 6.70 -3.87 1.66
N GLY A 135 7.48 -4.72 1.01
CA GLY A 135 7.18 -6.16 0.97
C GLY A 135 7.22 -6.82 2.35
N LEU A 136 7.97 -6.23 3.30
CA LEU A 136 8.03 -6.69 4.69
C LEU A 136 6.70 -6.39 5.39
N LEU A 137 6.23 -5.14 5.35
CA LEU A 137 4.95 -4.74 5.95
C LEU A 137 3.77 -5.52 5.35
N LEU A 138 3.80 -5.77 4.04
CA LEU A 138 2.80 -6.61 3.39
C LEU A 138 2.81 -8.05 3.93
N ARG A 139 4.01 -8.63 4.10
CA ARG A 139 4.15 -9.99 4.63
C ARG A 139 3.65 -10.09 6.06
N ASP A 140 3.99 -9.11 6.90
CA ASP A 140 3.59 -9.08 8.30
C ASP A 140 2.07 -8.86 8.43
N GLY A 141 1.50 -7.95 7.64
CA GLY A 141 0.04 -7.75 7.57
C GLY A 141 -0.70 -9.01 7.09
N LEU A 142 -0.17 -9.71 6.08
CA LEU A 142 -0.74 -10.99 5.65
C LEU A 142 -0.57 -12.11 6.68
N ALA A 143 0.50 -12.08 7.48
CA ALA A 143 0.68 -13.03 8.57
C ALA A 143 -0.41 -12.84 9.64
N LEU A 144 -0.68 -11.59 10.05
CA LEU A 144 -1.76 -11.24 10.97
C LEU A 144 -3.14 -11.66 10.41
N VAL A 145 -3.42 -11.36 9.14
CA VAL A 145 -4.68 -11.80 8.51
C VAL A 145 -4.83 -13.32 8.56
N ARG A 146 -3.78 -14.09 8.30
CA ARG A 146 -3.79 -15.56 8.33
C ARG A 146 -3.94 -16.12 9.74
N GLU A 147 -3.58 -15.35 10.74
CA GLU A 147 -3.71 -15.72 12.15
C GLU A 147 -5.12 -15.48 12.65
N GLN A 148 -5.72 -14.35 12.30
CA GLN A 148 -7.02 -13.91 12.81
C GLN A 148 -8.21 -14.39 11.98
N TYR A 149 -8.02 -14.58 10.66
CA TYR A 149 -9.10 -14.93 9.74
C TYR A 149 -8.86 -16.33 9.13
N PRO A 150 -9.79 -17.29 9.34
CA PRO A 150 -9.64 -18.66 8.84
C PRO A 150 -9.96 -18.75 7.33
N ILE A 151 -9.34 -17.91 6.51
CA ILE A 151 -9.51 -17.89 5.06
C ILE A 151 -8.58 -18.88 4.36
N ARG A 152 -9.02 -19.43 3.21
CA ARG A 152 -8.20 -20.35 2.44
C ARG A 152 -6.95 -19.69 1.87
N GLN A 153 -5.84 -20.42 1.89
CA GLN A 153 -4.56 -20.01 1.31
C GLN A 153 -4.17 -20.90 0.12
N CYS A 154 -4.80 -22.06 -0.02
CA CYS A 154 -4.45 -23.06 -1.03
C CYS A 154 -4.90 -22.63 -2.45
N LYS A 155 -4.25 -23.22 -3.47
CA LYS A 155 -4.57 -23.05 -4.88
C LYS A 155 -5.47 -24.16 -5.43
N LYS A 156 -5.99 -25.01 -4.55
CA LYS A 156 -6.80 -26.16 -4.97
C LYS A 156 -8.12 -25.70 -5.59
N ASP A 157 -8.62 -26.53 -6.48
CA ASP A 157 -9.95 -26.38 -7.07
C ASP A 157 -11.02 -26.82 -6.05
N ILE A 158 -11.67 -25.84 -5.45
CA ILE A 158 -12.62 -26.06 -4.36
C ILE A 158 -13.86 -26.83 -4.86
N ALA A 159 -14.40 -26.46 -6.03
CA ALA A 159 -15.57 -27.12 -6.58
C ALA A 159 -15.30 -28.63 -6.83
N ARG A 160 -14.13 -28.95 -7.36
CA ARG A 160 -13.72 -30.35 -7.55
C ARG A 160 -13.56 -31.12 -6.23
N MET A 161 -13.04 -30.45 -5.19
CA MET A 161 -12.86 -31.08 -3.86
C MET A 161 -14.21 -31.35 -3.21
N ILE A 162 -15.16 -30.44 -3.26
CA ILE A 162 -16.54 -30.64 -2.78
C ILE A 162 -17.19 -31.80 -3.52
N ALA A 163 -17.10 -31.83 -4.87
CA ALA A 163 -17.69 -32.92 -5.67
C ALA A 163 -17.10 -34.29 -5.33
N ARG A 164 -15.83 -34.35 -4.90
CA ARG A 164 -15.15 -35.60 -4.49
C ARG A 164 -15.29 -35.93 -3.01
N ARG A 165 -15.93 -35.07 -2.23
CA ARG A 165 -16.03 -35.18 -0.77
C ARG A 165 -14.65 -35.37 -0.11
N GLU A 166 -13.65 -34.62 -0.58
CA GLU A 166 -12.30 -34.72 -0.03
C GLU A 166 -12.27 -34.22 1.42
N ARG A 167 -11.47 -34.88 2.26
CA ARG A 167 -11.31 -34.46 3.66
C ARG A 167 -10.58 -33.12 3.75
N PRO A 168 -10.95 -32.27 4.73
CA PRO A 168 -10.24 -31.05 5.02
C PRO A 168 -8.75 -31.29 5.30
N CYS A 169 -7.90 -30.33 4.93
CA CYS A 169 -6.46 -30.43 5.16
C CYS A 169 -6.07 -29.95 6.57
N LEU A 170 -4.79 -30.11 6.93
CA LEU A 170 -4.25 -29.69 8.22
C LEU A 170 -4.62 -28.25 8.62
N MET A 171 -4.70 -27.32 7.66
CA MET A 171 -5.05 -25.91 7.95
C MET A 171 -6.42 -25.75 8.61
N TYR A 172 -7.36 -26.61 8.30
CA TYR A 172 -8.65 -26.66 8.98
C TYR A 172 -8.49 -27.11 10.44
N HIS A 173 -7.79 -28.23 10.65
CA HIS A 173 -7.64 -28.80 11.99
C HIS A 173 -6.87 -27.90 12.97
N ILE A 174 -6.03 -27.01 12.47
CA ILE A 174 -5.31 -26.01 13.28
C ILE A 174 -6.01 -24.65 13.31
N GLY A 175 -7.28 -24.54 12.86
CA GLY A 175 -8.06 -23.30 12.89
C GLY A 175 -7.64 -22.21 11.91
N LYS A 176 -6.73 -22.49 10.96
CA LYS A 176 -6.20 -21.48 10.00
C LYS A 176 -6.97 -21.43 8.67
N CYS A 177 -8.04 -22.22 8.53
CA CYS A 177 -8.91 -22.25 7.35
C CYS A 177 -10.27 -22.80 7.73
N CYS A 178 -11.37 -22.16 7.29
CA CYS A 178 -12.74 -22.65 7.50
C CYS A 178 -13.11 -23.84 6.60
N ALA A 179 -12.17 -24.37 5.81
CA ALA A 179 -12.35 -25.51 4.91
C ALA A 179 -13.54 -25.39 3.93
N PRO A 180 -13.61 -24.36 3.07
CA PRO A 180 -14.68 -24.28 2.08
C PRO A 180 -14.70 -25.49 1.13
N CYS A 181 -13.63 -26.29 1.12
CA CYS A 181 -13.52 -27.53 0.34
C CYS A 181 -14.31 -28.70 0.90
N SER A 182 -14.77 -28.65 2.16
CA SER A 182 -15.68 -29.68 2.71
C SER A 182 -17.13 -29.49 2.23
N GLY A 183 -17.49 -28.28 1.80
CA GLY A 183 -18.86 -27.92 1.42
C GLY A 183 -19.73 -27.46 2.59
N ASP A 184 -19.19 -27.36 3.81
CA ASP A 184 -19.95 -27.00 5.02
C ASP A 184 -20.06 -25.47 5.18
N VAL A 185 -19.24 -24.69 4.47
CA VAL A 185 -19.24 -23.23 4.51
C VAL A 185 -19.92 -22.70 3.25
N SER A 186 -20.93 -21.85 3.44
CA SER A 186 -21.62 -21.18 2.33
C SER A 186 -20.73 -20.11 1.67
N ARG A 187 -21.05 -19.77 0.42
CA ARG A 187 -20.39 -18.69 -0.30
C ARG A 187 -20.59 -17.36 0.43
N GLU A 188 -21.79 -17.10 0.92
CA GLU A 188 -22.17 -15.86 1.60
C GLU A 188 -21.39 -15.67 2.90
N GLU A 189 -21.26 -16.70 3.70
CA GLU A 189 -20.45 -16.68 4.93
C GLU A 189 -18.98 -16.44 4.64
N TYR A 190 -18.45 -17.13 3.61
CA TYR A 190 -17.06 -16.95 3.23
C TYR A 190 -16.78 -15.53 2.68
N HIS A 191 -17.71 -14.98 1.89
CA HIS A 191 -17.57 -13.61 1.38
C HIS A 191 -17.60 -12.56 2.50
N LYS A 192 -18.39 -12.74 3.56
CA LYS A 192 -18.37 -11.86 4.74
C LYS A 192 -16.96 -11.82 5.37
N LEU A 193 -16.32 -12.99 5.56
CA LEU A 193 -14.94 -13.04 6.07
C LEU A 193 -13.96 -12.31 5.14
N ILE A 194 -14.13 -12.44 3.83
CA ILE A 194 -13.28 -11.74 2.86
C ILE A 194 -13.50 -10.22 2.91
N ASP A 195 -14.73 -9.76 3.09
CA ASP A 195 -15.04 -8.33 3.21
C ASP A 195 -14.44 -7.71 4.48
N GLU A 196 -14.45 -8.44 5.60
CA GLU A 196 -13.75 -8.04 6.83
C GLU A 196 -12.25 -7.93 6.61
N VAL A 197 -11.65 -8.92 5.95
CA VAL A 197 -10.22 -8.90 5.61
C VAL A 197 -9.88 -7.72 4.67
N ILE A 198 -10.72 -7.44 3.70
CA ILE A 198 -10.54 -6.29 2.80
C ILE A 198 -10.64 -4.97 3.58
N SER A 199 -11.59 -4.85 4.50
CA SER A 199 -11.75 -3.68 5.36
C SER A 199 -10.53 -3.46 6.22
N PHE A 200 -10.03 -4.50 6.88
CA PHE A 200 -8.80 -4.49 7.66
C PHE A 200 -7.58 -4.02 6.84
N LEU A 201 -7.34 -4.66 5.68
CA LEU A 201 -6.21 -4.34 4.80
C LEU A 201 -6.32 -2.95 4.13
N SER A 202 -7.52 -2.38 4.05
CA SER A 202 -7.76 -1.02 3.56
C SER A 202 -7.54 0.06 4.62
N GLY A 203 -7.20 -0.32 5.86
CA GLY A 203 -6.98 0.59 6.99
C GLY A 203 -8.27 1.05 7.68
N ASN A 204 -9.42 0.48 7.35
CA ASN A 204 -10.70 0.74 7.99
C ASN A 204 -10.80 -0.05 9.31
N THR A 205 -9.95 0.32 10.28
CA THR A 205 -9.80 -0.41 11.55
C THR A 205 -10.80 0.03 12.62
N SER A 206 -11.45 1.17 12.46
CA SER A 206 -12.37 1.73 13.46
C SER A 206 -13.57 0.82 13.76
N ASP A 207 -14.18 0.24 12.72
CA ASP A 207 -15.31 -0.68 12.89
C ASP A 207 -14.89 -2.02 13.49
N ILE A 208 -13.71 -2.51 13.12
CA ILE A 208 -13.11 -3.73 13.67
C ILE A 208 -12.77 -3.53 15.15
N LEU A 209 -12.13 -2.41 15.51
CA LEU A 209 -11.80 -2.08 16.89
C LEU A 209 -13.06 -1.94 17.75
N ARG A 210 -14.11 -1.32 17.21
CA ARG A 210 -15.40 -1.23 17.91
C ARG A 210 -15.99 -2.60 18.16
N SER A 211 -16.09 -3.46 17.13
CA SER A 211 -16.61 -4.82 17.25
C SER A 211 -15.80 -5.68 18.23
N LEU A 212 -14.47 -5.59 18.21
CA LEU A 212 -13.59 -6.29 19.15
C LEU A 212 -13.80 -5.81 20.59
N ASN A 213 -13.93 -4.50 20.80
CA ASN A 213 -14.22 -3.94 22.13
C ASN A 213 -15.60 -4.39 22.65
N GLU A 214 -16.61 -4.45 21.79
CA GLU A 214 -17.95 -4.97 22.14
C GLU A 214 -17.88 -6.45 22.53
N GLN A 215 -17.14 -7.28 21.78
CA GLN A 215 -16.93 -8.71 22.09
C GLN A 215 -16.16 -8.91 23.37
N MET A 216 -15.10 -8.13 23.60
CA MET A 216 -14.31 -8.14 24.84
C MET A 216 -15.19 -7.80 26.03
N THR A 217 -15.98 -6.75 25.94
CA THR A 217 -16.89 -6.31 27.02
C THR A 217 -17.93 -7.38 27.31
N ALA A 218 -18.55 -7.96 26.29
CA ALA A 218 -19.54 -9.02 26.45
C ALA A 218 -18.94 -10.29 27.07
N ALA A 219 -17.69 -10.66 26.68
CA ALA A 219 -16.99 -11.79 27.28
C ALA A 219 -16.64 -11.53 28.76
N ALA A 220 -16.20 -10.32 29.08
CA ALA A 220 -15.93 -9.91 30.47
C ALA A 220 -17.19 -9.90 31.32
N GLU A 221 -18.32 -9.41 30.81
CA GLU A 221 -19.63 -9.45 31.49
C GLU A 221 -20.11 -10.90 31.73
N ALA A 222 -19.80 -11.81 30.78
CA ALA A 222 -20.08 -13.23 30.92
C ALA A 222 -19.04 -13.97 31.81
N MET A 223 -18.08 -13.26 32.42
CA MET A 223 -16.97 -13.80 33.21
C MET A 223 -16.06 -14.79 32.44
N ASP A 224 -16.07 -14.73 31.12
CA ASP A 224 -15.17 -15.51 30.23
C ASP A 224 -13.89 -14.71 29.99
N PHE A 225 -13.03 -14.66 31.01
CA PHE A 225 -11.79 -13.85 30.97
C PHE A 225 -10.71 -14.42 30.07
N GLU A 226 -10.80 -15.68 29.66
CA GLU A 226 -9.88 -16.25 28.66
C GLU A 226 -10.21 -15.74 27.24
N LYS A 227 -11.46 -15.36 27.01
CA LYS A 227 -11.93 -14.84 25.73
C LYS A 227 -11.90 -13.30 25.67
N ALA A 228 -11.92 -12.62 26.81
CA ALA A 228 -11.84 -11.17 26.91
C ALA A 228 -10.40 -10.68 26.77
#